data_1c528ff2cf303d4dac79fffe327f37e0
#
_entry.id   1c528ff2cf303d4dac79fffe327f37e0
#
_cell.length_a   1.000
_cell.length_b   1.000
_cell.length_c   1.000
_cell.angle_alpha   90.00
_cell.angle_beta   90.00
_cell.angle_gamma   90.00
#
_symmetry.space_group_name_H-M   'P 1'
#
loop_
_entity.id
_entity.type
_entity.pdbx_description
1 polymer ?
#
loop_
_entity_poly.entity_id
_entity_poly.type
_entity_poly.pdbx_seq_one_letter_code
_entity_poly.pdbx_strand_id
1 'polypeptide(L)'
;MSEQKDMILENFLSSAIRTLDTDEIYNILMDSLILLLHPQGLLLTQNLNTGRSFCTVRRWGEVFFEKDYSVPSDAFLEEILHQKGLLLAGPDLSIDDSLLTPRQSRWLAQQKIHAIKAIRYQQAVIGLLYIADSSDRIYTEDELTCLDRICYYAAYLLRNANLYHNAYHSSITDSLTSLYNRKHAFECIKDACSTDTPISLILLDIDDFKLYNELYGATEGDNLITLCAQAILSKISPSDLAFRYGTDVFMILTQGDDPTSAGALANEIIHNIISLRSKNDTVWDTSITCGISTFPSISPDAKTLLHNAEQEIGRAHV
;
A
#
# COMPACT_ATOMS: atom_id res chain seq x y z
N MET A 1 26.96 -28.76 -11.03
CA MET A 1 25.55 -28.34 -11.33
C MET A 1 24.70 -28.16 -10.07
N SER A 2 24.72 -29.07 -9.08
CA SER A 2 23.99 -28.86 -7.79
C SER A 2 24.55 -27.67 -7.01
N GLU A 3 25.88 -27.56 -6.86
CA GLU A 3 26.53 -26.45 -6.12
C GLU A 3 26.16 -25.04 -6.64
N GLN A 4 25.99 -24.87 -7.95
CA GLN A 4 25.63 -23.58 -8.54
C GLN A 4 24.19 -23.21 -8.18
N LYS A 5 23.26 -24.16 -8.13
CA LYS A 5 21.86 -23.95 -7.76
C LYS A 5 21.72 -23.66 -6.26
N ASP A 6 22.47 -24.35 -5.42
CA ASP A 6 22.54 -24.09 -4.00
C ASP A 6 23.09 -22.67 -3.73
N MET A 7 24.08 -22.23 -4.48
CA MET A 7 24.61 -20.88 -4.41
C MET A 7 23.57 -19.81 -4.82
N ILE A 8 22.76 -20.06 -5.85
CA ILE A 8 21.66 -19.16 -6.23
C ILE A 8 20.65 -19.02 -5.09
N LEU A 9 20.25 -20.14 -4.48
CA LEU A 9 19.33 -20.12 -3.34
C LEU A 9 19.92 -19.39 -2.12
N GLU A 10 21.19 -19.64 -1.80
CA GLU A 10 21.89 -18.95 -0.70
C GLU A 10 21.98 -17.45 -0.94
N ASN A 11 22.31 -17.03 -2.16
CA ASN A 11 22.35 -15.62 -2.56
C ASN A 11 20.96 -14.97 -2.47
N PHE A 12 19.92 -15.66 -2.94
CA PHE A 12 18.53 -15.20 -2.78
C PHE A 12 18.20 -14.99 -1.30
N LEU A 13 18.42 -15.99 -0.46
CA LEU A 13 18.10 -15.91 0.97
C LEU A 13 18.90 -14.83 1.68
N SER A 14 20.21 -14.76 1.45
CA SER A 14 21.09 -13.78 2.10
C SER A 14 20.77 -12.34 1.73
N SER A 15 20.26 -12.11 0.53
CA SER A 15 19.85 -10.78 0.06
C SER A 15 18.44 -10.44 0.54
N ALA A 16 17.47 -11.32 0.30
CA ALA A 16 16.06 -11.04 0.57
C ALA A 16 15.71 -10.99 2.07
N ILE A 17 16.46 -11.68 2.94
CA ILE A 17 16.21 -11.66 4.40
C ILE A 17 16.61 -10.33 5.05
N ARG A 18 17.40 -9.50 4.37
CA ARG A 18 17.89 -8.22 4.89
C ARG A 18 16.94 -7.07 4.65
N THR A 19 15.91 -7.27 3.86
CA THR A 19 14.95 -6.23 3.51
C THR A 19 13.54 -6.61 3.93
N LEU A 20 12.75 -5.59 4.28
CA LEU A 20 11.30 -5.66 4.47
C LEU A 20 10.56 -4.92 3.34
N ASP A 21 11.29 -4.43 2.34
CA ASP A 21 10.71 -3.80 1.16
C ASP A 21 10.25 -4.90 0.18
N THR A 22 8.95 -4.94 -0.07
CA THR A 22 8.34 -5.92 -0.97
C THR A 22 8.82 -5.76 -2.40
N ASP A 23 9.09 -4.55 -2.86
CA ASP A 23 9.59 -4.28 -4.20
C ASP A 23 11.01 -4.79 -4.39
N GLU A 24 11.85 -4.63 -3.37
CA GLU A 24 13.20 -5.18 -3.36
C GLU A 24 13.19 -6.71 -3.34
N ILE A 25 12.31 -7.33 -2.53
CA ILE A 25 12.14 -8.79 -2.51
C ILE A 25 11.71 -9.31 -3.89
N TYR A 26 10.78 -8.63 -4.58
CA TYR A 26 10.38 -9.01 -5.93
C TYR A 26 11.54 -8.91 -6.95
N ASN A 27 12.37 -7.89 -6.86
CA ASN A 27 13.54 -7.75 -7.74
C ASN A 27 14.54 -8.87 -7.49
N ILE A 28 14.90 -9.15 -6.24
CA ILE A 28 15.81 -10.24 -5.86
C ILE A 28 15.26 -11.60 -6.33
N LEU A 29 13.93 -11.81 -6.19
CA LEU A 29 13.26 -13.01 -6.66
C LEU A 29 13.42 -13.17 -8.19
N MET A 30 13.11 -12.12 -8.95
CA MET A 30 13.20 -12.15 -10.41
C MET A 30 14.62 -12.41 -10.88
N ASP A 31 15.62 -11.73 -10.32
CA ASP A 31 17.02 -11.92 -10.67
C ASP A 31 17.49 -13.36 -10.40
N SER A 32 17.09 -13.92 -9.26
CA SER A 32 17.40 -15.30 -8.90
C SER A 32 16.76 -16.32 -9.85
N LEU A 33 15.52 -16.06 -10.29
CA LEU A 33 14.81 -16.92 -11.24
C LEU A 33 15.39 -16.84 -12.65
N ILE A 34 15.82 -15.66 -13.09
CA ILE A 34 16.53 -15.46 -14.36
C ILE A 34 17.84 -16.27 -14.37
N LEU A 35 18.62 -16.19 -13.29
CA LEU A 35 19.88 -16.94 -13.15
C LEU A 35 19.66 -18.45 -13.05
N LEU A 36 18.55 -18.90 -12.45
CA LEU A 36 18.25 -20.32 -12.28
C LEU A 36 17.77 -20.95 -13.59
N LEU A 37 16.83 -20.30 -14.27
CA LEU A 37 16.05 -20.92 -15.35
C LEU A 37 16.53 -20.50 -16.74
N HIS A 38 17.23 -19.35 -16.85
CA HIS A 38 17.58 -18.71 -18.14
C HIS A 38 16.40 -18.64 -19.11
N PRO A 39 15.21 -18.14 -18.68
CA PRO A 39 13.99 -18.19 -19.47
C PRO A 39 14.03 -17.16 -20.61
N GLN A 40 13.11 -17.27 -21.57
CA GLN A 40 12.90 -16.23 -22.58
C GLN A 40 12.10 -15.05 -22.03
N GLY A 41 11.28 -15.27 -21.01
CA GLY A 41 10.53 -14.24 -20.30
C GLY A 41 9.95 -14.74 -19.01
N LEU A 42 9.75 -13.81 -18.08
CA LEU A 42 9.11 -14.03 -16.79
C LEU A 42 8.05 -12.96 -16.53
N LEU A 43 6.95 -13.36 -15.95
CA LEU A 43 5.91 -12.48 -15.48
C LEU A 43 5.47 -12.92 -14.10
N LEU A 44 5.59 -12.02 -13.12
CA LEU A 44 5.17 -12.24 -11.76
C LEU A 44 3.93 -11.43 -11.47
N THR A 45 2.91 -12.10 -10.93
CA THR A 45 1.68 -11.46 -10.47
C THR A 45 1.50 -11.69 -8.97
N GLN A 46 0.87 -10.72 -8.30
CA GLN A 46 0.48 -10.78 -6.91
C GLN A 46 -1.04 -10.86 -6.78
N ASN A 47 -1.52 -11.67 -5.86
CA ASN A 47 -2.93 -11.69 -5.49
C ASN A 47 -3.24 -10.47 -4.63
N LEU A 48 -4.13 -9.60 -5.11
CA LEU A 48 -4.70 -8.53 -4.32
C LEU A 48 -5.71 -9.14 -3.34
N ASN A 49 -5.65 -8.80 -2.08
CA ASN A 49 -6.37 -9.30 -0.88
C ASN A 49 -7.86 -9.71 -1.04
N THR A 50 -8.45 -9.57 -2.21
CA THR A 50 -9.84 -9.91 -2.54
C THR A 50 -10.03 -11.35 -3.03
N GLY A 51 -9.00 -12.18 -3.04
CA GLY A 51 -9.05 -13.60 -3.43
C GLY A 51 -9.20 -13.87 -4.92
N ARG A 52 -9.51 -12.89 -5.77
CA ARG A 52 -9.86 -13.08 -7.19
C ARG A 52 -9.16 -12.16 -8.16
N SER A 53 -8.29 -11.27 -7.70
CA SER A 53 -7.59 -10.33 -8.57
C SER A 53 -6.09 -10.46 -8.43
N PHE A 54 -5.40 -10.73 -9.54
CA PHE A 54 -3.95 -10.73 -9.62
C PHE A 54 -3.49 -9.52 -10.42
N CYS A 55 -2.53 -8.77 -9.92
CA CYS A 55 -1.90 -7.68 -10.66
C CYS A 55 -0.45 -8.05 -10.98
N THR A 56 0.04 -7.55 -12.11
CA THR A 56 1.45 -7.67 -12.47
C THR A 56 2.29 -6.84 -11.53
N VAL A 57 3.29 -7.45 -10.90
CA VAL A 57 4.25 -6.76 -10.04
C VAL A 57 5.62 -6.64 -10.68
N ARG A 58 6.05 -7.66 -11.45
CA ARG A 58 7.32 -7.64 -12.18
C ARG A 58 7.20 -8.39 -13.50
N ARG A 59 8.03 -7.98 -14.47
CA ARG A 59 8.19 -8.63 -15.77
C ARG A 59 9.64 -8.58 -16.23
N TRP A 60 10.03 -9.57 -17.01
CA TRP A 60 11.33 -9.63 -17.69
C TRP A 60 11.15 -10.29 -19.07
N GLY A 61 11.96 -9.90 -20.07
CA GLY A 61 11.85 -10.41 -21.44
C GLY A 61 10.62 -9.86 -22.19
N GLU A 62 10.15 -10.62 -23.18
CA GLU A 62 9.10 -10.22 -24.13
C GLU A 62 7.68 -10.64 -23.70
N VAL A 63 7.44 -10.93 -22.44
CA VAL A 63 6.11 -11.32 -21.93
C VAL A 63 5.31 -10.08 -21.56
N PHE A 64 4.09 -9.96 -22.12
CA PHE A 64 3.22 -8.82 -21.88
C PHE A 64 1.86 -9.25 -21.34
N PHE A 65 1.37 -8.55 -20.31
CA PHE A 65 -0.03 -8.58 -19.91
C PHE A 65 -0.81 -7.49 -20.64
N GLU A 66 -1.91 -7.86 -21.27
CA GLU A 66 -2.93 -6.88 -21.68
C GLU A 66 -3.61 -6.33 -20.42
N LYS A 67 -3.97 -5.03 -20.41
CA LYS A 67 -4.66 -4.37 -19.28
C LYS A 67 -5.91 -5.11 -18.78
N ASP A 68 -6.56 -5.88 -19.66
CA ASP A 68 -7.82 -6.61 -19.40
C ASP A 68 -7.62 -8.12 -19.22
N TYR A 69 -6.39 -8.58 -18.92
CA TYR A 69 -6.18 -9.99 -18.64
C TYR A 69 -6.94 -10.37 -17.38
N SER A 70 -8.02 -11.09 -17.54
CA SER A 70 -8.82 -11.57 -16.42
C SER A 70 -8.12 -12.72 -15.71
N VAL A 71 -8.16 -12.68 -14.44
CA VAL A 71 -7.69 -13.62 -13.42
C VAL A 71 -8.01 -15.07 -13.77
N PRO A 72 -7.10 -16.01 -13.45
CA PRO A 72 -7.38 -17.44 -13.49
C PRO A 72 -8.66 -17.77 -12.70
N SER A 73 -9.49 -18.68 -13.21
CA SER A 73 -10.67 -19.15 -12.49
C SER A 73 -10.27 -19.89 -11.20
N ASP A 74 -11.18 -19.99 -10.23
CA ASP A 74 -10.94 -20.76 -9.01
C ASP A 74 -10.55 -22.21 -9.35
N ALA A 75 -11.18 -22.83 -10.37
CA ALA A 75 -10.84 -24.16 -10.85
C ALA A 75 -9.40 -24.26 -11.39
N PHE A 76 -8.91 -23.23 -12.07
CA PHE A 76 -7.51 -23.18 -12.52
C PHE A 76 -6.52 -23.10 -11.35
N LEU A 77 -6.86 -22.29 -10.32
CA LEU A 77 -6.02 -22.19 -9.12
C LEU A 77 -6.03 -23.49 -8.32
N GLU A 78 -7.17 -24.17 -8.22
CA GLU A 78 -7.29 -25.48 -7.59
C GLU A 78 -6.46 -26.53 -8.30
N GLU A 79 -6.47 -26.55 -9.64
CA GLU A 79 -5.66 -27.45 -10.44
C GLU A 79 -4.14 -27.22 -10.24
N ILE A 80 -3.70 -25.94 -10.24
CA ILE A 80 -2.29 -25.64 -9.93
C ILE A 80 -1.92 -26.12 -8.53
N LEU A 81 -2.81 -25.98 -7.56
CA LEU A 81 -2.57 -26.46 -6.20
C LEU A 81 -2.52 -27.98 -6.14
N HIS A 82 -3.39 -28.67 -6.87
CA HIS A 82 -3.43 -30.12 -6.97
C HIS A 82 -2.13 -30.67 -7.58
N GLN A 83 -1.58 -29.99 -8.59
CA GLN A 83 -0.29 -30.34 -9.23
C GLN A 83 0.94 -29.80 -8.47
N LYS A 84 0.88 -29.73 -7.14
CA LYS A 84 1.97 -29.24 -6.26
C LYS A 84 2.43 -27.82 -6.57
N GLY A 85 1.56 -27.01 -7.19
CA GLY A 85 1.82 -25.59 -7.47
C GLY A 85 2.70 -25.31 -8.69
N LEU A 86 2.90 -26.28 -9.56
CA LEU A 86 3.57 -26.11 -10.84
C LEU A 86 2.73 -26.73 -11.94
N LEU A 87 2.35 -25.95 -12.94
CA LEU A 87 1.68 -26.38 -14.14
C LEU A 87 2.66 -26.21 -15.32
N LEU A 88 3.01 -27.30 -16.00
CA LEU A 88 3.81 -27.27 -17.20
C LEU A 88 2.88 -27.22 -18.42
N ALA A 89 3.03 -26.21 -19.25
CA ALA A 89 2.32 -26.06 -20.52
C ALA A 89 3.27 -26.45 -21.65
N GLY A 90 3.49 -27.76 -21.85
CA GLY A 90 4.24 -28.28 -23.00
C GLY A 90 3.30 -28.79 -24.09
N PRO A 91 3.80 -29.17 -25.28
CA PRO A 91 2.98 -29.72 -26.36
C PRO A 91 2.23 -31.00 -25.98
N ASP A 92 2.66 -31.68 -24.92
CA ASP A 92 2.06 -32.91 -24.39
C ASP A 92 1.20 -32.68 -23.12
N LEU A 93 1.20 -31.48 -22.54
CA LEU A 93 0.36 -31.13 -21.41
C LEU A 93 -0.75 -30.19 -21.91
N SER A 94 -1.85 -30.79 -22.32
CA SER A 94 -3.09 -30.06 -22.47
C SER A 94 -3.53 -29.57 -21.08
N ILE A 95 -3.31 -28.29 -20.78
CA ILE A 95 -4.14 -27.64 -19.75
C ILE A 95 -5.57 -27.93 -20.19
N ASP A 96 -6.34 -28.58 -19.34
CA ASP A 96 -7.73 -28.90 -19.65
C ASP A 96 -8.42 -27.60 -20.07
N ASP A 97 -8.86 -27.53 -21.34
CA ASP A 97 -9.52 -26.35 -21.92
C ASP A 97 -10.74 -25.89 -21.08
N SER A 98 -11.26 -26.78 -20.19
CA SER A 98 -12.31 -26.44 -19.23
C SER A 98 -11.85 -25.50 -18.11
N LEU A 99 -10.56 -25.43 -17.83
CA LEU A 99 -9.98 -24.62 -16.73
C LEU A 99 -9.69 -23.18 -17.16
N LEU A 100 -9.54 -22.95 -18.47
CA LEU A 100 -9.17 -21.66 -19.04
C LEU A 100 -10.26 -21.17 -20.01
N THR A 101 -10.46 -19.87 -20.01
CA THR A 101 -11.27 -19.28 -21.09
C THR A 101 -10.47 -19.29 -22.40
N PRO A 102 -11.13 -19.32 -23.58
CA PRO A 102 -10.45 -19.28 -24.89
C PRO A 102 -9.53 -18.06 -25.07
N ARG A 103 -9.77 -16.97 -24.34
CA ARG A 103 -8.92 -15.78 -24.32
C ARG A 103 -7.63 -16.05 -23.53
N GLN A 104 -7.74 -16.71 -22.39
CA GLN A 104 -6.60 -17.09 -21.55
C GLN A 104 -5.69 -18.09 -22.26
N SER A 105 -6.27 -19.15 -22.85
CA SER A 105 -5.49 -20.15 -23.62
C SER A 105 -4.74 -19.52 -24.78
N ARG A 106 -5.39 -18.64 -25.56
CA ARG A 106 -4.74 -17.87 -26.62
C ARG A 106 -3.61 -16.99 -26.14
N TRP A 107 -3.82 -16.29 -25.02
CA TRP A 107 -2.79 -15.44 -24.43
C TRP A 107 -1.57 -16.25 -24.00
N LEU A 108 -1.75 -17.36 -23.27
CA LEU A 108 -0.67 -18.25 -22.86
C LEU A 108 0.16 -18.73 -24.06
N ALA A 109 -0.53 -19.15 -25.13
CA ALA A 109 0.12 -19.59 -26.36
C ALA A 109 0.88 -18.46 -27.07
N GLN A 110 0.30 -17.26 -27.18
CA GLN A 110 0.95 -16.09 -27.78
C GLN A 110 2.19 -15.65 -27.03
N GLN A 111 2.15 -15.71 -25.69
CA GLN A 111 3.27 -15.36 -24.82
C GLN A 111 4.28 -16.51 -24.67
N LYS A 112 4.06 -17.65 -25.31
CA LYS A 112 4.90 -18.85 -25.20
C LYS A 112 5.13 -19.28 -23.73
N ILE A 113 4.08 -19.19 -22.92
CA ILE A 113 4.16 -19.61 -21.51
C ILE A 113 4.34 -21.12 -21.49
N HIS A 114 5.48 -21.55 -20.95
CA HIS A 114 5.87 -22.95 -20.84
C HIS A 114 5.56 -23.53 -19.46
N ALA A 115 5.61 -22.70 -18.41
CA ALA A 115 5.28 -23.13 -17.07
C ALA A 115 4.60 -22.01 -16.28
N ILE A 116 3.71 -22.39 -15.36
CA ILE A 116 3.08 -21.50 -14.39
C ILE A 116 3.35 -22.06 -13.01
N LYS A 117 3.99 -21.26 -12.16
CA LYS A 117 4.33 -21.63 -10.78
C LYS A 117 3.53 -20.79 -9.81
N ALA A 118 2.80 -21.46 -8.89
CA ALA A 118 2.14 -20.77 -7.79
C ALA A 118 3.14 -20.47 -6.67
N ILE A 119 3.15 -19.19 -6.23
CA ILE A 119 3.82 -18.76 -5.02
C ILE A 119 2.81 -18.85 -3.90
N ARG A 120 3.05 -19.77 -2.94
CA ARG A 120 2.07 -20.15 -1.92
C ARG A 120 2.57 -19.85 -0.52
N TYR A 121 1.69 -19.30 0.27
CA TYR A 121 1.85 -19.24 1.72
C TYR A 121 0.76 -20.09 2.37
N GLN A 122 1.15 -21.20 3.01
CA GLN A 122 0.24 -22.22 3.51
C GLN A 122 -0.68 -22.76 2.40
N GLN A 123 -2.00 -22.57 2.53
CA GLN A 123 -3.02 -23.01 1.57
C GLN A 123 -3.38 -21.92 0.52
N ALA A 124 -2.89 -20.67 0.70
CA ALA A 124 -3.26 -19.57 -0.16
C ALA A 124 -2.24 -19.33 -1.27
N VAL A 125 -2.72 -19.10 -2.50
CA VAL A 125 -1.91 -18.61 -3.60
C VAL A 125 -1.77 -17.09 -3.46
N ILE A 126 -0.57 -16.61 -3.18
CA ILE A 126 -0.26 -15.19 -3.02
C ILE A 126 0.28 -14.56 -4.30
N GLY A 127 0.70 -15.36 -5.27
CA GLY A 127 1.18 -14.90 -6.56
C GLY A 127 1.29 -16.05 -7.56
N LEU A 128 1.39 -15.68 -8.83
CA LEU A 128 1.64 -16.60 -9.94
C LEU A 128 2.86 -16.11 -10.73
N LEU A 129 3.79 -17.01 -10.98
CA LEU A 129 4.93 -16.81 -11.85
C LEU A 129 4.65 -17.52 -13.17
N TYR A 130 4.61 -16.77 -14.26
CA TYR A 130 4.51 -17.29 -15.62
C TYR A 130 5.90 -17.29 -16.24
N ILE A 131 6.31 -18.43 -16.78
CA ILE A 131 7.64 -18.65 -17.34
C ILE A 131 7.45 -18.91 -18.84
N ALA A 132 7.96 -18.01 -19.67
CA ALA A 132 8.00 -18.18 -21.12
C ALA A 132 9.34 -18.78 -21.52
N ASP A 133 9.26 -19.82 -22.35
CA ASP A 133 10.46 -20.51 -22.86
C ASP A 133 10.16 -21.18 -24.22
N SER A 134 11.17 -21.81 -24.82
CA SER A 134 10.96 -22.60 -26.01
C SER A 134 10.13 -23.86 -25.72
N SER A 135 9.34 -24.33 -26.69
CA SER A 135 8.45 -25.49 -26.54
C SER A 135 9.15 -26.80 -26.27
N ASP A 136 10.46 -26.87 -26.55
CA ASP A 136 11.34 -28.04 -26.36
C ASP A 136 12.16 -27.96 -25.05
N ARG A 137 11.97 -26.92 -24.24
CA ARG A 137 12.64 -26.75 -22.95
C ARG A 137 12.18 -27.81 -21.95
N ILE A 138 13.12 -28.54 -21.42
CA ILE A 138 12.92 -29.52 -20.34
C ILE A 138 13.63 -29.00 -19.10
N TYR A 139 12.90 -28.76 -18.02
CA TYR A 139 13.46 -28.40 -16.73
C TYR A 139 13.97 -29.65 -16.02
N THR A 140 15.17 -29.58 -15.50
CA THR A 140 15.75 -30.69 -14.71
C THR A 140 15.09 -30.73 -13.32
N GLU A 141 15.08 -31.91 -12.69
CA GLU A 141 14.54 -32.10 -11.34
C GLU A 141 15.20 -31.15 -10.30
N ASP A 142 16.49 -30.91 -10.44
CA ASP A 142 17.22 -29.95 -9.61
C ASP A 142 16.75 -28.50 -9.82
N GLU A 143 16.44 -28.08 -11.07
CA GLU A 143 15.90 -26.74 -11.36
C GLU A 143 14.53 -26.57 -10.73
N LEU A 144 13.67 -27.57 -10.87
CA LEU A 144 12.33 -27.55 -10.29
C LEU A 144 12.38 -27.55 -8.75
N THR A 145 13.28 -28.33 -8.16
CA THR A 145 13.48 -28.34 -6.70
C THR A 145 13.99 -27.00 -6.20
N CYS A 146 14.95 -26.38 -6.89
CA CYS A 146 15.45 -25.06 -6.52
C CYS A 146 14.38 -23.97 -6.70
N LEU A 147 13.62 -24.02 -7.80
CA LEU A 147 12.48 -23.13 -8.05
C LEU A 147 11.45 -23.24 -6.91
N ASP A 148 11.11 -24.45 -6.51
CA ASP A 148 10.17 -24.70 -5.40
C ASP A 148 10.66 -24.05 -4.10
N ARG A 149 11.94 -24.24 -3.77
CA ARG A 149 12.56 -23.67 -2.56
C ARG A 149 12.58 -22.13 -2.61
N ILE A 150 12.99 -21.55 -3.74
CA ILE A 150 13.00 -20.09 -3.91
C ILE A 150 11.58 -19.51 -3.75
N CYS A 151 10.59 -20.08 -4.45
CA CYS A 151 9.20 -19.64 -4.35
C CYS A 151 8.62 -19.82 -2.95
N TYR A 152 8.97 -20.91 -2.26
CA TYR A 152 8.56 -21.14 -0.88
C TYR A 152 9.10 -20.07 0.06
N TYR A 153 10.38 -19.77 0.03
CA TYR A 153 10.98 -18.74 0.88
C TYR A 153 10.53 -17.33 0.47
N ALA A 154 10.39 -17.06 -0.82
CA ALA A 154 9.83 -15.79 -1.30
C ALA A 154 8.43 -15.54 -0.74
N ALA A 155 7.58 -16.57 -0.70
CA ALA A 155 6.24 -16.46 -0.13
C ALA A 155 6.27 -16.04 1.36
N TYR A 156 7.16 -16.64 2.15
CA TYR A 156 7.31 -16.28 3.57
C TYR A 156 7.88 -14.88 3.77
N LEU A 157 8.88 -14.49 2.98
CA LEU A 157 9.49 -13.16 3.07
C LEU A 157 8.51 -12.07 2.66
N LEU A 158 7.78 -12.25 1.56
CA LEU A 158 6.73 -11.33 1.11
C LEU A 158 5.60 -11.23 2.14
N ARG A 159 5.20 -12.35 2.72
CA ARG A 159 4.17 -12.33 3.79
C ARG A 159 4.64 -11.58 5.02
N ASN A 160 5.87 -11.80 5.47
CA ASN A 160 6.45 -11.10 6.61
C ASN A 160 6.57 -9.60 6.34
N ALA A 161 7.06 -9.22 5.16
CA ALA A 161 7.15 -7.81 4.76
C ALA A 161 5.77 -7.14 4.74
N ASN A 162 4.74 -7.79 4.17
CA ASN A 162 3.37 -7.29 4.18
C ASN A 162 2.79 -7.19 5.60
N LEU A 163 3.03 -8.17 6.46
CA LEU A 163 2.59 -8.13 7.86
C LEU A 163 3.25 -6.98 8.62
N TYR A 164 4.55 -6.79 8.43
CA TYR A 164 5.28 -5.68 9.03
C TYR A 164 4.75 -4.32 8.53
N HIS A 165 4.58 -4.18 7.21
CA HIS A 165 4.04 -2.97 6.60
C HIS A 165 2.64 -2.64 7.14
N ASN A 166 1.75 -3.64 7.21
CA ASN A 166 0.40 -3.45 7.74
C ASN A 166 0.41 -3.10 9.23
N ALA A 167 1.25 -3.77 10.04
CA ALA A 167 1.40 -3.47 11.45
C ALA A 167 1.97 -2.06 11.68
N TYR A 168 2.99 -1.66 10.90
CA TYR A 168 3.54 -0.32 10.93
C TYR A 168 2.48 0.72 10.55
N HIS A 169 1.79 0.53 9.42
CA HIS A 169 0.73 1.43 8.95
C HIS A 169 -0.37 1.60 10.00
N SER A 170 -0.84 0.48 10.58
CA SER A 170 -1.83 0.51 11.67
C SER A 170 -1.31 1.21 12.94
N SER A 171 0.00 1.18 13.18
CA SER A 171 0.60 1.85 14.35
C SER A 171 0.71 3.36 14.21
N ILE A 172 0.71 3.89 12.97
CA ILE A 172 0.86 5.32 12.67
C ILE A 172 -0.41 5.99 12.14
N THR A 173 -1.49 5.23 11.88
CA THR A 173 -2.76 5.78 11.38
C THR A 173 -3.87 5.68 12.42
N ASP A 174 -4.91 6.51 12.25
CA ASP A 174 -6.18 6.45 12.97
C ASP A 174 -7.17 5.54 12.25
N SER A 175 -7.81 4.62 12.96
CA SER A 175 -8.66 3.57 12.38
C SER A 175 -9.98 4.09 11.80
N LEU A 176 -10.50 5.24 12.28
CA LEU A 176 -11.75 5.80 11.78
C LEU A 176 -11.53 6.64 10.51
N THR A 177 -10.48 7.45 10.50
CA THR A 177 -10.25 8.45 9.45
C THR A 177 -9.22 8.02 8.41
N SER A 178 -8.39 7.01 8.72
CA SER A 178 -7.20 6.63 7.95
C SER A 178 -6.13 7.74 7.81
N LEU A 179 -6.32 8.88 8.47
CA LEU A 179 -5.26 9.87 8.64
C LEU A 179 -4.16 9.34 9.55
N TYR A 180 -3.01 9.96 9.53
CA TYR A 180 -1.99 9.66 10.53
C TYR A 180 -2.49 9.96 11.95
N ASN A 181 -2.01 9.21 12.93
CA ASN A 181 -2.41 9.39 14.32
C ASN A 181 -1.55 10.44 15.04
N ARG A 182 -1.97 10.82 16.24
CA ARG A 182 -1.29 11.79 17.09
C ARG A 182 0.18 11.44 17.36
N LYS A 183 0.49 10.16 17.57
CA LYS A 183 1.87 9.73 17.85
C LYS A 183 2.78 10.06 16.67
N HIS A 184 2.36 9.72 15.48
CA HIS A 184 3.12 10.01 14.27
C HIS A 184 3.25 11.51 13.98
N ALA A 185 2.24 12.33 14.33
CA ALA A 185 2.34 13.78 14.26
C ALA A 185 3.51 14.33 15.05
N PHE A 186 3.70 13.88 16.31
CA PHE A 186 4.83 14.30 17.14
C PHE A 186 6.19 13.88 16.56
N GLU A 187 6.27 12.68 15.97
CA GLU A 187 7.48 12.19 15.31
C GLU A 187 7.85 13.10 14.12
N CYS A 188 6.89 13.38 13.24
CA CYS A 188 7.09 14.25 12.06
C CYS A 188 7.51 15.67 12.44
N ILE A 189 6.85 16.29 13.43
CA ILE A 189 7.20 17.64 13.90
C ILE A 189 8.62 17.67 14.47
N LYS A 190 8.97 16.67 15.30
CA LYS A 190 10.29 16.56 15.89
C LYS A 190 11.37 16.41 14.82
N ASP A 191 11.13 15.57 13.85
CA ASP A 191 12.07 15.33 12.74
C ASP A 191 12.27 16.60 11.90
N ALA A 192 11.19 17.30 11.53
CA ALA A 192 11.27 18.56 10.79
C ALA A 192 12.06 19.62 11.55
N CYS A 193 11.80 19.81 12.85
CA CYS A 193 12.54 20.76 13.68
C CYS A 193 14.00 20.35 13.88
N SER A 194 14.31 19.04 13.93
CA SER A 194 15.71 18.57 14.10
C SER A 194 16.56 18.73 12.84
N THR A 195 15.93 18.79 11.68
CA THR A 195 16.57 18.98 10.36
C THR A 195 16.46 20.41 9.83
N ASP A 196 16.00 21.35 10.67
CA ASP A 196 15.72 22.75 10.30
C ASP A 196 14.83 22.87 9.05
N THR A 197 13.94 21.90 8.82
CA THR A 197 13.01 21.93 7.69
C THR A 197 11.87 22.89 7.98
N PRO A 198 11.66 23.93 7.15
CA PRO A 198 10.56 24.87 7.34
C PRO A 198 9.22 24.19 7.15
N ILE A 199 8.32 24.31 8.15
CA ILE A 199 6.97 23.75 8.12
C ILE A 199 5.95 24.74 8.67
N SER A 200 4.71 24.63 8.18
CA SER A 200 3.55 25.26 8.78
C SER A 200 2.64 24.19 9.40
N LEU A 201 2.18 24.43 10.61
CA LEU A 201 1.26 23.60 11.35
C LEU A 201 -0.09 24.29 11.41
N ILE A 202 -1.14 23.58 10.99
CA ILE A 202 -2.52 23.99 11.04
C ILE A 202 -3.26 23.03 11.96
N LEU A 203 -3.92 23.54 12.99
CA LEU A 203 -4.86 22.78 13.81
C LEU A 203 -6.28 23.19 13.45
N LEU A 204 -7.18 22.21 13.30
CA LEU A 204 -8.61 22.42 13.08
C LEU A 204 -9.37 21.69 14.18
N ASP A 205 -10.19 22.41 14.93
CA ASP A 205 -10.99 21.90 16.04
C ASP A 205 -12.48 22.04 15.71
N ILE A 206 -13.26 20.96 15.87
CA ILE A 206 -14.70 20.99 15.67
C ILE A 206 -15.36 21.52 16.94
N ASP A 207 -15.90 22.72 16.87
CA ASP A 207 -16.50 23.39 18.02
C ASP A 207 -17.71 22.59 18.55
N ASP A 208 -17.83 22.50 19.87
CA ASP A 208 -18.94 21.82 20.56
C ASP A 208 -19.18 20.35 20.12
N PHE A 209 -18.15 19.62 19.65
CA PHE A 209 -18.29 18.25 19.16
C PHE A 209 -18.92 17.29 20.19
N LYS A 210 -18.64 17.50 21.48
CA LYS A 210 -19.25 16.72 22.55
C LYS A 210 -20.78 16.94 22.58
N LEU A 211 -21.24 18.18 22.48
CA LEU A 211 -22.67 18.52 22.43
C LEU A 211 -23.32 17.94 21.17
N TYR A 212 -22.61 17.98 20.04
CA TYR A 212 -23.04 17.32 18.80
C TYR A 212 -23.31 15.83 19.00
N ASN A 213 -22.38 15.10 19.63
CA ASN A 213 -22.56 13.68 19.94
C ASN A 213 -23.74 13.42 20.92
N GLU A 214 -23.97 14.30 21.89
CA GLU A 214 -25.08 14.18 22.81
C GLU A 214 -26.45 14.37 22.11
N LEU A 215 -26.52 15.24 21.10
CA LEU A 215 -27.74 15.53 20.36
C LEU A 215 -28.05 14.52 19.25
N TYR A 216 -27.01 14.07 18.51
CA TYR A 216 -27.19 13.27 17.28
C TYR A 216 -26.68 11.84 17.40
N GLY A 217 -25.97 11.52 18.47
CA GLY A 217 -25.40 10.20 18.71
C GLY A 217 -23.99 10.03 18.16
N ALA A 218 -23.25 9.07 18.74
CA ALA A 218 -21.85 8.83 18.42
C ALA A 218 -21.62 8.43 16.95
N THR A 219 -22.56 7.72 16.33
CA THR A 219 -22.45 7.31 14.92
C THR A 219 -22.44 8.52 13.99
N GLU A 220 -23.25 9.53 14.26
CA GLU A 220 -23.24 10.77 13.49
C GLU A 220 -21.97 11.58 13.73
N GLY A 221 -21.43 11.56 14.97
CA GLY A 221 -20.13 12.13 15.25
C GLY A 221 -19.00 11.45 14.46
N ASP A 222 -19.00 10.13 14.37
CA ASP A 222 -18.04 9.38 13.57
C ASP A 222 -18.16 9.71 12.07
N ASN A 223 -19.38 9.87 11.56
CA ASN A 223 -19.65 10.33 10.19
C ASN A 223 -19.07 11.72 9.94
N LEU A 224 -19.26 12.63 10.91
CA LEU A 224 -18.71 13.98 10.86
C LEU A 224 -17.18 13.98 10.80
N ILE A 225 -16.53 13.26 11.70
CA ILE A 225 -15.08 13.11 11.75
C ILE A 225 -14.55 12.55 10.41
N THR A 226 -15.21 11.53 9.85
CA THR A 226 -14.83 10.93 8.57
C THR A 226 -14.99 11.93 7.41
N LEU A 227 -16.05 12.72 7.41
CA LEU A 227 -16.29 13.76 6.41
C LEU A 227 -15.20 14.85 6.48
N CYS A 228 -14.83 15.31 7.69
CA CYS A 228 -13.74 16.27 7.87
C CYS A 228 -12.42 15.72 7.33
N ALA A 229 -12.10 14.46 7.62
CA ALA A 229 -10.89 13.81 7.12
C ALA A 229 -10.86 13.75 5.57
N GLN A 230 -11.97 13.39 4.94
CA GLN A 230 -12.08 13.38 3.47
C GLN A 230 -11.94 14.78 2.87
N ALA A 231 -12.53 15.78 3.50
CA ALA A 231 -12.42 17.17 3.08
C ALA A 231 -10.97 17.65 3.12
N ILE A 232 -10.23 17.33 4.19
CA ILE A 232 -8.82 17.66 4.36
C ILE A 232 -8.00 16.97 3.24
N LEU A 233 -8.13 15.65 3.10
CA LEU A 233 -7.37 14.89 2.09
C LEU A 233 -7.60 15.35 0.66
N SER A 234 -8.78 15.89 0.36
CA SER A 234 -9.09 16.39 -0.99
C SER A 234 -8.44 17.74 -1.32
N LYS A 235 -7.86 18.43 -0.33
CA LYS A 235 -7.31 19.79 -0.46
C LYS A 235 -5.81 19.88 -0.24
N ILE A 236 -5.24 18.98 0.51
CA ILE A 236 -3.79 18.93 0.75
C ILE A 236 -3.04 18.40 -0.46
N SER A 237 -1.79 18.81 -0.60
CA SER A 237 -0.89 18.29 -1.65
C SER A 237 -0.28 16.95 -1.23
N PRO A 238 0.30 16.15 -2.16
CA PRO A 238 0.96 14.89 -1.83
C PRO A 238 2.17 15.03 -0.89
N SER A 239 2.72 16.23 -0.75
CA SER A 239 3.83 16.54 0.17
C SER A 239 3.38 16.92 1.57
N ASP A 240 2.08 17.19 1.76
CA ASP A 240 1.52 17.57 3.05
C ASP A 240 1.07 16.34 3.83
N LEU A 241 1.05 16.45 5.15
CA LEU A 241 0.65 15.37 6.04
C LEU A 241 -0.56 15.79 6.86
N ALA A 242 -1.56 14.91 6.93
CA ALA A 242 -2.77 15.12 7.73
C ALA A 242 -2.88 14.08 8.85
N PHE A 243 -3.27 14.53 10.04
CA PHE A 243 -3.31 13.73 11.24
C PHE A 243 -4.64 13.94 11.98
N ARG A 244 -5.11 12.88 12.64
CA ARG A 244 -6.10 13.01 13.71
C ARG A 244 -5.37 13.24 15.01
N TYR A 245 -5.32 14.48 15.46
CA TYR A 245 -4.53 14.89 16.63
C TYR A 245 -5.28 14.68 17.95
N GLY A 246 -6.59 14.86 17.94
CA GLY A 246 -7.49 14.66 19.08
C GLY A 246 -8.73 13.87 18.71
N THR A 247 -9.73 13.89 19.60
CA THR A 247 -11.03 13.28 19.34
C THR A 247 -11.73 13.98 18.17
N ASP A 248 -11.66 15.30 18.18
CA ASP A 248 -12.31 16.28 17.32
C ASP A 248 -11.32 17.27 16.68
N VAL A 249 -10.02 17.07 16.93
CA VAL A 249 -8.93 17.94 16.46
C VAL A 249 -8.14 17.24 15.35
N PHE A 250 -8.01 17.94 14.22
CA PHE A 250 -7.16 17.56 13.11
C PHE A 250 -5.92 18.44 13.06
N MET A 251 -4.84 17.88 12.57
CA MET A 251 -3.60 18.60 12.33
C MET A 251 -3.17 18.41 10.87
N ILE A 252 -2.68 19.46 10.26
CA ILE A 252 -2.04 19.42 8.95
C ILE A 252 -0.65 20.02 9.07
N LEU A 253 0.36 19.33 8.52
CA LEU A 253 1.70 19.84 8.32
C LEU A 253 1.91 20.08 6.85
N THR A 254 2.26 21.32 6.49
CA THR A 254 2.61 21.71 5.13
C THR A 254 4.09 22.10 5.05
N GLN A 255 4.68 21.98 3.88
CA GLN A 255 6.04 22.48 3.65
C GLN A 255 6.06 24.00 3.57
N GLY A 256 7.15 24.59 4.07
CA GLY A 256 7.33 26.05 4.14
C GLY A 256 6.82 26.66 5.45
N ASP A 257 7.30 27.87 5.72
CA ASP A 257 7.02 28.61 6.96
C ASP A 257 6.21 29.92 6.71
N ASP A 258 5.32 29.88 5.71
CA ASP A 258 4.45 31.01 5.38
C ASP A 258 3.06 30.88 6.03
N PRO A 259 2.77 31.65 7.10
CA PRO A 259 1.47 31.60 7.76
C PRO A 259 0.31 32.06 6.86
N THR A 260 0.59 32.87 5.82
CA THR A 260 -0.45 33.34 4.89
C THR A 260 -0.94 32.22 4.00
N SER A 261 -0.01 31.45 3.44
CA SER A 261 -0.32 30.26 2.63
C SER A 261 -1.02 29.19 3.47
N ALA A 262 -0.55 28.93 4.69
CA ALA A 262 -1.20 28.01 5.63
C ALA A 262 -2.64 28.45 5.97
N GLY A 263 -2.87 29.76 6.20
CA GLY A 263 -4.19 30.32 6.44
C GLY A 263 -5.12 30.20 5.23
N ALA A 264 -4.63 30.39 4.03
CA ALA A 264 -5.39 30.19 2.80
C ALA A 264 -5.84 28.72 2.65
N LEU A 265 -4.95 27.78 2.89
CA LEU A 265 -5.26 26.35 2.86
C LEU A 265 -6.29 25.98 3.94
N ALA A 266 -6.12 26.46 5.17
CA ALA A 266 -7.07 26.21 6.27
C ALA A 266 -8.48 26.69 5.90
N ASN A 267 -8.60 27.90 5.36
CA ASN A 267 -9.87 28.45 4.91
C ASN A 267 -10.50 27.63 3.78
N GLU A 268 -9.68 27.16 2.83
CA GLU A 268 -10.15 26.30 1.73
C GLU A 268 -10.69 24.97 2.25
N ILE A 269 -10.01 24.34 3.21
CA ILE A 269 -10.45 23.11 3.87
C ILE A 269 -11.76 23.33 4.61
N ILE A 270 -11.86 24.38 5.43
CA ILE A 270 -13.08 24.70 6.19
C ILE A 270 -14.27 24.94 5.26
N HIS A 271 -14.09 25.70 4.18
CA HIS A 271 -15.11 25.91 3.16
C HIS A 271 -15.54 24.61 2.49
N ASN A 272 -14.60 23.69 2.25
CA ASN A 272 -14.89 22.38 1.67
C ASN A 272 -15.71 21.52 2.62
N ILE A 273 -15.39 21.50 3.92
CA ILE A 273 -16.15 20.80 4.95
C ILE A 273 -17.60 21.32 4.98
N ILE A 274 -17.78 22.64 5.01
CA ILE A 274 -19.10 23.28 4.98
C ILE A 274 -19.88 22.92 3.71
N SER A 275 -19.21 22.88 2.56
CA SER A 275 -19.84 22.53 1.27
C SER A 275 -20.27 21.07 1.21
N LEU A 276 -19.45 20.14 1.70
CA LEU A 276 -19.78 18.71 1.74
C LEU A 276 -20.94 18.42 2.70
N ARG A 277 -21.01 19.12 3.81
CA ARG A 277 -22.11 19.14 4.75
C ARG A 277 -23.46 19.44 4.05
N SER A 278 -23.50 20.52 3.28
CA SER A 278 -24.74 20.96 2.60
C SER A 278 -25.29 19.96 1.60
N LYS A 279 -24.42 19.10 1.04
CA LYS A 279 -24.80 18.08 0.05
C LYS A 279 -25.38 16.81 0.68
N ASN A 280 -25.08 16.56 1.95
CA ASN A 280 -25.45 15.32 2.64
C ASN A 280 -26.68 15.43 3.55
N ASP A 281 -27.46 16.53 3.45
CA ASP A 281 -28.65 16.83 4.28
C ASP A 281 -28.41 16.71 5.81
N THR A 282 -27.15 16.79 6.25
CA THR A 282 -26.79 16.71 7.66
C THR A 282 -27.07 18.04 8.35
N VAL A 283 -27.93 18.03 9.35
CA VAL A 283 -28.25 19.22 10.16
C VAL A 283 -27.09 19.45 11.13
N TRP A 284 -26.22 20.37 10.78
CA TRP A 284 -25.13 20.77 11.66
C TRP A 284 -25.20 22.22 12.01
N ASP A 285 -25.00 22.49 13.28
CA ASP A 285 -24.85 23.85 13.80
C ASP A 285 -23.53 23.99 14.55
N THR A 286 -22.45 23.33 14.03
CA THR A 286 -21.12 23.43 14.62
C THR A 286 -20.16 24.11 13.65
N SER A 287 -19.26 24.93 14.17
CA SER A 287 -18.18 25.61 13.45
C SER A 287 -16.87 24.85 13.58
N ILE A 288 -15.84 25.35 12.92
CA ILE A 288 -14.48 24.83 13.02
C ILE A 288 -13.56 25.99 13.35
N THR A 289 -12.87 25.86 14.47
CA THR A 289 -11.86 26.81 14.89
C THR A 289 -10.49 26.37 14.37
N CYS A 290 -9.69 27.35 13.93
CA CYS A 290 -8.38 27.11 13.34
C CYS A 290 -7.27 27.83 14.13
N GLY A 291 -6.17 27.12 14.38
CA GLY A 291 -4.93 27.68 14.91
C GLY A 291 -3.75 27.38 13.99
N ILE A 292 -2.88 28.37 13.73
CA ILE A 292 -1.75 28.25 12.81
C ILE A 292 -0.46 28.70 13.50
N SER A 293 0.59 27.92 13.30
CA SER A 293 1.94 28.30 13.70
C SER A 293 2.96 27.79 12.70
N THR A 294 4.10 28.46 12.59
CA THR A 294 5.14 28.11 11.61
C THR A 294 6.50 27.99 12.27
N PHE A 295 7.33 27.10 11.72
CA PHE A 295 8.72 26.88 12.10
C PHE A 295 9.63 27.14 10.89
N PRO A 296 10.75 27.85 11.03
CA PRO A 296 11.26 28.46 12.26
C PRO A 296 10.76 29.90 12.50
N SER A 297 10.03 30.53 11.57
CA SER A 297 9.76 31.99 11.57
C SER A 297 8.98 32.49 12.79
N ILE A 298 7.99 31.74 13.31
CA ILE A 298 7.20 32.09 14.48
C ILE A 298 7.63 31.30 15.71
N SER A 299 7.97 30.03 15.51
CA SER A 299 8.25 29.09 16.59
C SER A 299 9.64 28.49 16.42
N PRO A 300 10.52 28.58 17.44
CA PRO A 300 11.90 28.11 17.32
C PRO A 300 12.09 26.62 17.53
N ASP A 301 11.08 25.90 18.01
CA ASP A 301 11.14 24.49 18.33
C ASP A 301 9.75 23.82 18.27
N ALA A 302 9.74 22.48 18.28
CA ALA A 302 8.54 21.65 18.17
C ALA A 302 7.50 21.92 19.27
N LYS A 303 7.96 22.19 20.50
CA LYS A 303 7.06 22.43 21.64
C LYS A 303 6.36 23.78 21.50
N THR A 304 7.12 24.81 21.12
CA THR A 304 6.60 26.15 20.89
C THR A 304 5.67 26.19 19.69
N LEU A 305 5.99 25.43 18.62
CA LEU A 305 5.16 25.30 17.44
C LEU A 305 3.75 24.79 17.77
N LEU A 306 3.67 23.69 18.50
CA LEU A 306 2.40 23.12 18.96
C LEU A 306 1.65 24.06 19.89
N HIS A 307 2.35 24.59 20.90
CA HIS A 307 1.75 25.46 21.90
C HIS A 307 1.14 26.73 21.28
N ASN A 308 1.82 27.34 20.33
CA ASN A 308 1.31 28.52 19.65
C ASN A 308 0.05 28.23 18.85
N ALA A 309 0.00 27.12 18.10
CA ALA A 309 -1.18 26.70 17.35
C ALA A 309 -2.37 26.37 18.28
N GLU A 310 -2.13 25.68 19.40
CA GLU A 310 -3.17 25.40 20.41
C GLU A 310 -3.69 26.69 21.11
N GLN A 311 -2.82 27.67 21.35
CA GLN A 311 -3.23 28.95 21.92
C GLN A 311 -4.14 29.77 20.97
N GLU A 312 -3.91 29.70 19.66
CA GLU A 312 -4.76 30.37 18.69
C GLU A 312 -6.20 29.82 18.72
N ILE A 313 -6.36 28.48 18.82
CA ILE A 313 -7.68 27.84 19.03
C ILE A 313 -8.32 28.35 20.32
N GLY A 314 -7.59 28.33 21.44
CA GLY A 314 -8.10 28.77 22.73
C GLY A 314 -8.53 30.25 22.77
N ARG A 315 -7.92 31.11 21.96
CA ARG A 315 -8.34 32.53 21.84
C ARG A 315 -9.62 32.73 21.03
N ALA A 316 -9.87 31.85 20.07
CA ALA A 316 -11.09 31.93 19.26
C ALA A 316 -12.36 31.48 20.01
N HIS A 317 -12.21 30.71 21.09
CA HIS A 317 -13.29 30.24 21.96
C HIS A 317 -13.63 31.20 23.12
N VAL A 318 -12.96 32.36 23.25
CA VAL A 318 -13.22 33.39 24.26
C VAL A 318 -13.93 34.57 23.64
#